data_fa75592097133e72a8d465e163d748b1
#
_entry.id   fa75592097133e72a8d465e163d748b1
#
_cell.length_a   1.000
_cell.length_b   1.000
_cell.length_c   1.000
_cell.angle_alpha   90.00
_cell.angle_beta   90.00
_cell.angle_gamma   90.00
#
_symmetry.space_group_name_H-M   'P 1'
#
loop_
_entity.id
_entity.type
_entity.pdbx_description
1 polymer ?
#
loop_
_entity_poly.entity_id
_entity_poly.type
_entity_poly.pdbx_seq_one_letter_code
_entity_poly.pdbx_strand_id
1 'polypeptide(L)'
;MIPAPTPSNEAERLAALYALLLLDTPPEERFDKIVAFAAEEFEVPIALISLLDTDRQWFKAAIGLGATCETGRDISFCGHAIMRAEILVVEDALLDQRFADNPLVTGAPHIRFYAGAPLILSNGYALGTLCIIDTRPRRLDPIELAILSTLRSLVVQELEASHA
;
A
#
# COMPACT_ATOMS: atom_id res chain seq x y z
N MET A 1 -7.63 6.78 -16.95
CA MET A 1 -6.85 6.01 -15.96
C MET A 1 -5.64 5.39 -16.65
N ILE A 2 -4.49 5.43 -16.01
CA ILE A 2 -3.30 4.74 -16.49
C ILE A 2 -3.11 3.51 -15.61
N PRO A 3 -3.23 2.28 -16.15
CA PRO A 3 -2.99 1.07 -15.36
C PRO A 3 -1.55 1.05 -14.85
N ALA A 4 -1.35 0.44 -13.68
CA ALA A 4 -0.02 0.29 -13.12
C ALA A 4 0.84 -0.59 -14.03
N PRO A 5 2.08 -0.17 -14.35
CA PRO A 5 2.98 -1.01 -15.13
C PRO A 5 3.41 -2.24 -14.33
N THR A 6 3.80 -3.30 -15.05
CA THR A 6 4.34 -4.50 -14.43
C THR A 6 5.86 -4.35 -14.34
N PRO A 7 6.47 -4.57 -13.16
CA PRO A 7 7.93 -4.51 -13.03
C PRO A 7 8.63 -5.54 -13.92
N SER A 8 9.84 -5.20 -14.40
CA SER A 8 10.64 -6.12 -15.21
C SER A 8 11.06 -7.40 -14.47
N ASN A 9 11.09 -7.34 -13.12
CA ASN A 9 11.43 -8.47 -12.24
C ASN A 9 10.20 -9.13 -11.62
N GLU A 10 9.04 -9.05 -12.28
CA GLU A 10 7.76 -9.52 -11.73
C GLU A 10 7.79 -10.98 -11.27
N ALA A 11 8.40 -11.87 -12.06
CA ALA A 11 8.43 -13.30 -11.72
C ALA A 11 9.20 -13.54 -10.41
N GLU A 12 10.35 -12.88 -10.25
CA GLU A 12 11.18 -12.99 -9.05
C GLU A 12 10.48 -12.32 -7.87
N ARG A 13 9.83 -11.18 -8.09
CA ARG A 13 9.06 -10.48 -7.08
C ARG A 13 7.92 -11.35 -6.55
N LEU A 14 7.17 -12.00 -7.45
CA LEU A 14 6.08 -12.90 -7.04
C LEU A 14 6.60 -14.11 -6.29
N ALA A 15 7.74 -14.68 -6.71
CA ALA A 15 8.35 -15.80 -5.98
C ALA A 15 8.70 -15.39 -4.55
N ALA A 16 9.26 -14.19 -4.37
CA ALA A 16 9.57 -13.65 -3.03
C ALA A 16 8.30 -13.43 -2.21
N LEU A 17 7.22 -12.93 -2.83
CA LEU A 17 5.93 -12.75 -2.17
C LEU A 17 5.35 -14.09 -1.71
N TYR A 18 5.31 -15.08 -2.58
CA TYR A 18 4.73 -16.39 -2.25
C TYR A 18 5.53 -17.11 -1.18
N ALA A 19 6.83 -16.91 -1.14
CA ALA A 19 7.69 -17.51 -0.12
C ALA A 19 7.35 -17.03 1.29
N LEU A 20 6.72 -15.85 1.45
CA LEU A 20 6.29 -15.37 2.76
C LEU A 20 5.12 -16.15 3.34
N LEU A 21 4.33 -16.87 2.52
CA LEU A 21 3.16 -17.64 2.94
C LEU A 21 2.13 -16.79 3.70
N LEU A 22 1.96 -15.54 3.30
CA LEU A 22 1.06 -14.60 3.98
C LEU A 22 -0.24 -14.33 3.24
N LEU A 23 -0.28 -14.54 1.90
CA LEU A 23 -1.51 -14.32 1.14
C LEU A 23 -2.62 -15.25 1.65
N ASP A 24 -3.82 -14.68 1.79
CA ASP A 24 -5.01 -15.39 2.24
C ASP A 24 -4.91 -15.97 3.65
N THR A 25 -4.05 -15.38 4.48
CA THR A 25 -3.94 -15.75 5.90
C THR A 25 -4.80 -14.83 6.77
N PRO A 26 -5.18 -15.27 8.00
CA PRO A 26 -5.97 -14.43 8.90
C PRO A 26 -5.23 -13.16 9.33
N PRO A 27 -5.97 -12.13 9.79
CA PRO A 27 -5.36 -10.94 10.38
C PRO A 27 -4.43 -11.30 11.54
N GLU A 28 -3.37 -10.49 11.72
CA GLU A 28 -2.41 -10.67 12.81
C GLU A 28 -2.18 -9.34 13.52
N GLU A 29 -2.18 -9.37 14.84
CA GLU A 29 -2.01 -8.17 15.66
C GLU A 29 -0.75 -7.38 15.33
N ARG A 30 0.36 -8.06 15.01
CA ARG A 30 1.64 -7.41 14.69
C ARG A 30 1.57 -6.49 13.46
N PHE A 31 0.64 -6.75 12.53
CA PHE A 31 0.36 -5.88 11.39
C PHE A 31 -0.79 -4.92 11.67
N ASP A 32 -1.83 -5.40 12.35
CA ASP A 32 -3.02 -4.60 12.63
C ASP A 32 -2.71 -3.37 13.47
N LYS A 33 -1.81 -3.49 14.45
CA LYS A 33 -1.41 -2.36 15.30
C LYS A 33 -0.66 -1.28 14.52
N ILE A 34 0.05 -1.64 13.45
CA ILE A 34 0.78 -0.67 12.63
C ILE A 34 -0.19 0.19 11.83
N VAL A 35 -1.19 -0.42 11.18
CA VAL A 35 -2.20 0.35 10.43
C VAL A 35 -3.07 1.18 11.36
N ALA A 36 -3.39 0.67 12.55
CA ALA A 36 -4.14 1.44 13.55
C ALA A 36 -3.37 2.68 13.99
N PHE A 37 -2.07 2.53 14.26
CA PHE A 37 -1.21 3.66 14.60
C PHE A 37 -1.14 4.66 13.45
N ALA A 38 -0.95 4.19 12.21
CA ALA A 38 -0.85 5.07 11.05
C ALA A 38 -2.15 5.86 10.84
N ALA A 39 -3.32 5.22 10.95
CA ALA A 39 -4.59 5.88 10.78
C ALA A 39 -4.80 6.99 11.82
N GLU A 40 -4.41 6.73 13.07
CA GLU A 40 -4.53 7.70 14.16
C GLU A 40 -3.52 8.84 14.01
N GLU A 41 -2.24 8.51 13.76
CA GLU A 41 -1.17 9.50 13.66
C GLU A 41 -1.40 10.48 12.52
N PHE A 42 -1.84 9.99 11.36
CA PHE A 42 -2.08 10.84 10.19
C PHE A 42 -3.51 11.37 10.12
N GLU A 43 -4.37 10.95 11.03
CA GLU A 43 -5.79 11.34 11.05
C GLU A 43 -6.45 11.07 9.71
N VAL A 44 -6.27 9.86 9.18
CA VAL A 44 -6.84 9.42 7.91
C VAL A 44 -7.88 8.33 8.14
N PRO A 45 -8.92 8.25 7.29
CA PRO A 45 -9.94 7.21 7.43
C PRO A 45 -9.48 5.82 6.99
N ILE A 46 -8.42 5.73 6.17
CA ILE A 46 -7.97 4.46 5.60
C ILE A 46 -6.46 4.32 5.76
N ALA A 47 -6.03 3.16 6.29
CA ALA A 47 -4.63 2.76 6.34
C ALA A 47 -4.55 1.27 6.03
N LEU A 48 -3.59 0.87 5.17
CA LEU A 48 -3.51 -0.48 4.65
C LEU A 48 -2.08 -0.98 4.61
N ILE A 49 -1.92 -2.29 4.86
CA ILE A 49 -0.74 -3.04 4.42
C ILE A 49 -1.21 -3.90 3.26
N SER A 50 -0.78 -3.54 2.05
CA SER A 50 -1.16 -4.21 0.81
C SER A 50 -0.03 -5.09 0.32
N LEU A 51 -0.36 -6.32 -0.10
CA LEU A 51 0.55 -7.20 -0.81
C LEU A 51 0.04 -7.36 -2.23
N LEU A 52 0.93 -7.16 -3.22
CA LEU A 52 0.55 -7.08 -4.62
C LEU A 52 0.82 -8.41 -5.32
N ASP A 53 -0.25 -9.17 -5.54
CA ASP A 53 -0.25 -10.44 -6.25
C ASP A 53 -0.35 -10.22 -7.76
N THR A 54 -0.46 -11.28 -8.54
CA THR A 54 -0.48 -11.23 -10.02
C THR A 54 -1.60 -10.33 -10.55
N ASP A 55 -2.82 -10.51 -10.05
CA ASP A 55 -4.01 -9.80 -10.56
C ASP A 55 -4.77 -9.03 -9.49
N ARG A 56 -4.28 -9.04 -8.25
CA ARG A 56 -4.99 -8.43 -7.13
C ARG A 56 -4.03 -7.73 -6.18
N GLN A 57 -4.57 -6.75 -5.49
CA GLN A 57 -3.98 -6.13 -4.32
C GLN A 57 -4.71 -6.71 -3.10
N TRP A 58 -4.00 -7.49 -2.29
CA TRP A 58 -4.57 -8.14 -1.12
C TRP A 58 -4.12 -7.46 0.16
N PHE A 59 -5.04 -7.28 1.13
CA PHE A 59 -4.74 -6.53 2.35
C PHE A 59 -4.44 -7.46 3.51
N LYS A 60 -3.19 -7.45 3.99
CA LYS A 60 -2.80 -8.16 5.21
C LYS A 60 -3.36 -7.48 6.45
N ALA A 61 -3.46 -6.15 6.41
CA ALA A 61 -4.10 -5.36 7.46
C ALA A 61 -4.83 -4.18 6.81
N ALA A 62 -5.98 -3.80 7.34
CA ALA A 62 -6.80 -2.74 6.76
C ALA A 62 -7.63 -2.04 7.83
N ILE A 63 -7.67 -0.72 7.74
CA ILE A 63 -8.58 0.15 8.48
C ILE A 63 -9.38 0.95 7.46
N GLY A 64 -10.71 1.00 7.63
CA GLY A 64 -11.58 1.89 6.86
C GLY A 64 -12.15 1.32 5.56
N LEU A 65 -11.91 0.05 5.25
CA LEU A 65 -12.46 -0.60 4.04
C LEU A 65 -13.61 -1.57 4.33
N GLY A 66 -14.09 -1.64 5.57
CA GLY A 66 -15.14 -2.58 5.94
C GLY A 66 -14.71 -4.02 5.71
N ALA A 67 -15.54 -4.78 4.97
CA ALA A 67 -15.27 -6.19 4.70
C ALA A 67 -14.40 -6.41 3.45
N THR A 68 -14.00 -5.35 2.74
CA THR A 68 -13.17 -5.47 1.54
C THR A 68 -11.78 -5.97 1.90
N CYS A 69 -11.38 -7.11 1.37
CA CYS A 69 -10.08 -7.73 1.65
C CYS A 69 -9.12 -7.69 0.46
N GLU A 70 -9.59 -7.31 -0.71
CA GLU A 70 -8.76 -7.19 -1.91
C GLU A 70 -9.43 -6.33 -2.97
N THR A 71 -8.62 -5.81 -3.91
CA THR A 71 -9.09 -5.09 -5.10
C THR A 71 -8.27 -5.55 -6.29
N GLY A 72 -8.73 -5.20 -7.51
CA GLY A 72 -7.98 -5.51 -8.73
C GLY A 72 -6.65 -4.77 -8.77
N ARG A 73 -5.63 -5.43 -9.29
CA ARG A 73 -4.30 -4.84 -9.40
C ARG A 73 -4.25 -3.68 -10.40
N ASP A 74 -4.98 -3.77 -11.49
CA ASP A 74 -5.01 -2.76 -12.55
C ASP A 74 -5.53 -1.40 -12.07
N ILE A 75 -6.39 -1.37 -11.07
CA ILE A 75 -6.90 -0.13 -10.46
C ILE A 75 -6.12 0.28 -9.21
N SER A 76 -5.06 -0.46 -8.83
CA SER A 76 -4.35 -0.21 -7.58
C SER A 76 -3.39 0.97 -7.70
N PHE A 77 -3.41 1.85 -6.71
CA PHE A 77 -2.37 2.87 -6.51
C PHE A 77 -1.05 2.20 -6.11
N CYS A 78 -1.14 1.12 -5.33
CA CYS A 78 -0.01 0.32 -4.88
C CYS A 78 0.85 -0.18 -6.05
N GLY A 79 0.21 -0.59 -7.16
CA GLY A 79 0.93 -1.03 -8.35
C GLY A 79 1.85 0.03 -8.93
N HIS A 80 1.45 1.31 -8.85
CA HIS A 80 2.32 2.42 -9.23
C HIS A 80 3.42 2.67 -8.19
N ALA A 81 3.08 2.54 -6.91
CA ALA A 81 4.01 2.84 -5.81
C ALA A 81 5.22 1.90 -5.80
N ILE A 82 5.04 0.60 -6.12
CA ILE A 82 6.13 -0.38 -6.08
C ILE A 82 7.18 -0.18 -7.18
N MET A 83 6.91 0.69 -8.14
CA MET A 83 7.84 0.94 -9.25
C MET A 83 9.07 1.75 -8.83
N ARG A 84 9.07 2.34 -7.65
CA ARG A 84 10.17 3.15 -7.11
C ARG A 84 10.36 2.85 -5.63
N ALA A 85 11.54 3.21 -5.09
CA ALA A 85 11.84 3.04 -3.67
C ALA A 85 11.23 4.16 -2.81
N GLU A 86 11.02 5.34 -3.40
CA GLU A 86 10.49 6.51 -2.70
C GLU A 86 9.01 6.35 -2.42
N ILE A 87 8.53 7.02 -1.38
CA ILE A 87 7.10 7.09 -1.08
C ILE A 87 6.38 7.79 -2.23
N LEU A 88 5.35 7.13 -2.77
CA LEU A 88 4.48 7.76 -3.76
C LEU A 88 3.45 8.61 -3.02
N VAL A 89 3.44 9.91 -3.28
CA VAL A 89 2.46 10.83 -2.70
C VAL A 89 1.58 11.39 -3.81
N VAL A 90 0.28 11.19 -3.69
CA VAL A 90 -0.75 11.76 -4.57
C VAL A 90 -1.57 12.71 -3.71
N GLU A 91 -1.31 14.02 -3.85
CA GLU A 91 -1.93 15.03 -2.98
C GLU A 91 -3.41 15.21 -3.30
N ASP A 92 -3.78 15.13 -4.58
CA ASP A 92 -5.16 15.16 -5.03
C ASP A 92 -5.30 14.29 -6.29
N ALA A 93 -5.95 13.15 -6.12
CA ALA A 93 -6.09 12.16 -7.20
C ALA A 93 -6.89 12.69 -8.40
N LEU A 94 -7.78 13.66 -8.20
CA LEU A 94 -8.52 14.29 -9.31
C LEU A 94 -7.61 15.10 -10.23
N LEU A 95 -6.45 15.54 -9.74
CA LEU A 95 -5.49 16.34 -10.51
C LEU A 95 -4.35 15.50 -11.04
N ASP A 96 -4.34 14.19 -10.81
CA ASP A 96 -3.29 13.28 -11.25
C ASP A 96 -3.79 12.47 -12.44
N GLN A 97 -3.12 12.60 -13.58
CA GLN A 97 -3.53 11.94 -14.83
C GLN A 97 -3.58 10.41 -14.69
N ARG A 98 -2.78 9.84 -13.81
CA ARG A 98 -2.76 8.39 -13.59
C ARG A 98 -4.03 7.89 -12.92
N PHE A 99 -4.68 8.74 -12.12
CA PHE A 99 -5.73 8.32 -11.20
C PHE A 99 -7.07 9.06 -11.35
N ALA A 100 -7.12 10.17 -12.07
CA ALA A 100 -8.30 11.04 -12.08
C ALA A 100 -9.62 10.32 -12.42
N ASP A 101 -9.60 9.34 -13.32
CA ASP A 101 -10.77 8.55 -13.70
C ASP A 101 -10.72 7.12 -13.17
N ASN A 102 -9.88 6.84 -12.19
CA ASN A 102 -9.79 5.54 -11.53
C ASN A 102 -11.10 5.25 -10.78
N PRO A 103 -11.63 4.02 -10.86
CA PRO A 103 -12.88 3.67 -10.16
C PRO A 103 -12.89 3.94 -8.67
N LEU A 104 -11.73 3.88 -8.01
CA LEU A 104 -11.59 4.18 -6.57
C LEU A 104 -11.61 5.69 -6.29
N VAL A 105 -11.49 6.51 -7.32
CA VAL A 105 -11.54 7.98 -7.24
C VAL A 105 -12.93 8.48 -7.62
N THR A 106 -13.48 7.99 -8.72
CA THR A 106 -14.79 8.40 -9.22
C THR A 106 -15.94 7.72 -8.46
N GLY A 107 -15.67 6.55 -7.90
CA GLY A 107 -16.61 5.80 -7.06
C GLY A 107 -16.05 5.60 -5.66
N ALA A 108 -16.76 4.85 -4.82
CA ALA A 108 -16.31 4.57 -3.45
C ALA A 108 -14.93 3.92 -3.45
N PRO A 109 -14.02 4.30 -2.54
CA PRO A 109 -14.19 5.23 -1.40
C PRO A 109 -13.94 6.71 -1.74
N HIS A 110 -13.88 7.10 -3.00
CA HIS A 110 -13.64 8.48 -3.45
C HIS A 110 -12.28 9.00 -2.97
N ILE A 111 -11.22 8.28 -3.31
CA ILE A 111 -9.85 8.64 -2.93
C ILE A 111 -9.50 10.01 -3.50
N ARG A 112 -8.94 10.88 -2.65
CA ARG A 112 -8.37 12.16 -3.06
C ARG A 112 -6.89 12.23 -2.74
N PHE A 113 -6.48 11.70 -1.58
CA PHE A 113 -5.09 11.66 -1.15
C PHE A 113 -4.65 10.21 -0.98
N TYR A 114 -3.44 9.91 -1.43
CA TYR A 114 -2.79 8.61 -1.25
C TYR A 114 -1.31 8.83 -0.96
N ALA A 115 -0.78 8.14 0.03
CA ALA A 115 0.66 8.04 0.23
C ALA A 115 1.01 6.59 0.49
N GLY A 116 1.83 6.00 -0.38
CA GLY A 116 2.23 4.60 -0.31
C GLY A 116 3.73 4.44 -0.21
N ALA A 117 4.19 3.81 0.87
CA ALA A 117 5.59 3.49 1.09
C ALA A 117 5.84 2.04 0.65
N PRO A 118 6.66 1.82 -0.40
CA PRO A 118 6.91 0.46 -0.90
C PRO A 118 7.57 -0.42 0.15
N LEU A 119 7.11 -1.65 0.25
CA LEU A 119 7.65 -2.66 1.16
C LEU A 119 8.74 -3.44 0.43
N ILE A 120 9.97 -2.95 0.54
CA ILE A 120 11.13 -3.53 -0.13
C ILE A 120 11.88 -4.39 0.87
N LEU A 121 11.94 -5.69 0.61
CA LEU A 121 12.64 -6.64 1.47
C LEU A 121 14.15 -6.53 1.30
N SER A 122 14.90 -7.20 2.18
CA SER A 122 16.37 -7.22 2.10
C SER A 122 16.91 -7.82 0.80
N ASN A 123 16.10 -8.66 0.12
CA ASN A 123 16.43 -9.19 -1.21
C ASN A 123 16.21 -8.19 -2.36
N GLY A 124 15.68 -6.99 -2.06
CA GLY A 124 15.46 -5.93 -3.04
C GLY A 124 14.12 -5.94 -3.74
N TYR A 125 13.23 -6.90 -3.46
CA TYR A 125 11.93 -6.96 -4.12
C TYR A 125 10.86 -6.17 -3.36
N ALA A 126 10.08 -5.38 -4.10
CA ALA A 126 8.96 -4.62 -3.57
C ALA A 126 7.71 -5.49 -3.64
N LEU A 127 7.15 -5.87 -2.48
CA LEU A 127 6.04 -6.81 -2.41
C LEU A 127 4.67 -6.14 -2.30
N GLY A 128 4.65 -4.87 -1.94
CA GLY A 128 3.43 -4.12 -1.73
C GLY A 128 3.73 -2.78 -1.08
N THR A 129 2.78 -2.25 -0.32
CA THR A 129 2.92 -0.94 0.33
C THR A 129 2.31 -0.92 1.73
N LEU A 130 2.86 -0.04 2.57
CA LEU A 130 2.10 0.56 3.67
C LEU A 130 1.56 1.88 3.14
N CYS A 131 0.25 2.05 3.13
CA CYS A 131 -0.35 3.27 2.60
C CYS A 131 -1.39 3.88 3.54
N ILE A 132 -1.53 5.21 3.40
CA ILE A 132 -2.56 6.00 4.05
C ILE A 132 -3.36 6.72 2.97
N ILE A 133 -4.67 6.78 3.16
CA ILE A 133 -5.61 7.28 2.14
C ILE A 133 -6.62 8.20 2.82
N ASP A 134 -6.94 9.33 2.16
CA ASP A 134 -8.00 10.22 2.62
C ASP A 134 -8.96 10.55 1.47
N THR A 135 -10.17 10.94 1.83
CA THR A 135 -11.21 11.38 0.90
C THR A 135 -11.18 12.87 0.64
N ARG A 136 -10.14 13.56 1.12
CA ARG A 136 -9.86 14.96 0.87
C ARG A 136 -8.40 15.12 0.49
N PRO A 137 -8.03 16.13 -0.33
CA PRO A 137 -6.64 16.39 -0.66
C PRO A 137 -5.81 16.72 0.57
N ARG A 138 -4.54 16.30 0.57
CA ARG A 138 -3.60 16.55 1.66
C ARG A 138 -2.19 16.69 1.13
N ARG A 139 -1.32 17.23 2.00
CA ARG A 139 0.13 17.27 1.77
C ARG A 139 0.82 16.67 2.99
N LEU A 140 1.95 16.02 2.75
CA LEU A 140 2.81 15.54 3.84
C LEU A 140 4.06 16.41 3.92
N ASP A 141 4.39 16.83 5.14
CA ASP A 141 5.65 17.52 5.40
C ASP A 141 6.80 16.50 5.55
N PRO A 142 8.07 16.95 5.60
CA PRO A 142 9.20 16.03 5.75
C PRO A 142 9.16 15.16 7.02
N ILE A 143 8.58 15.66 8.11
CA ILE A 143 8.45 14.90 9.36
C ILE A 143 7.43 13.78 9.17
N GLU A 144 6.29 14.07 8.55
CA GLU A 144 5.26 13.07 8.26
C GLU A 144 5.78 11.99 7.32
N LEU A 145 6.54 12.37 6.29
CA LEU A 145 7.19 11.40 5.40
C LEU A 145 8.16 10.50 6.15
N ALA A 146 8.93 11.06 7.09
CA ALA A 146 9.85 10.28 7.92
C ALA A 146 9.11 9.29 8.82
N ILE A 147 7.98 9.70 9.39
CA ILE A 147 7.15 8.82 10.22
C ILE A 147 6.62 7.65 9.36
N LEU A 148 6.08 7.94 8.18
CA LEU A 148 5.58 6.90 7.29
C LEU A 148 6.69 5.94 6.87
N SER A 149 7.88 6.46 6.58
CA SER A 149 9.05 5.64 6.24
C SER A 149 9.49 4.74 7.41
N THR A 150 9.43 5.26 8.63
CA THR A 150 9.75 4.46 9.82
C THR A 150 8.74 3.33 10.03
N LEU A 151 7.46 3.63 9.87
CA LEU A 151 6.41 2.61 9.96
C LEU A 151 6.57 1.54 8.89
N ARG A 152 6.91 1.93 7.66
CA ARG A 152 7.23 0.99 6.58
C ARG A 152 8.34 0.04 6.99
N SER A 153 9.39 0.55 7.60
CA SER A 153 10.52 -0.29 8.05
C SER A 153 10.07 -1.31 9.09
N LEU A 154 9.14 -0.94 9.98
CA LEU A 154 8.57 -1.89 10.93
C LEU A 154 7.76 -2.97 10.24
N VAL A 155 7.01 -2.64 9.21
CA VAL A 155 6.26 -3.64 8.43
C VAL A 155 7.22 -4.62 7.76
N VAL A 156 8.28 -4.10 7.12
CA VAL A 156 9.29 -4.95 6.48
C VAL A 156 9.94 -5.90 7.49
N GLN A 157 10.27 -5.42 8.69
CA GLN A 157 10.82 -6.27 9.75
C GLN A 157 9.87 -7.40 10.11
N GLU A 158 8.57 -7.10 10.24
CA GLU A 158 7.58 -8.11 10.56
C GLU A 158 7.39 -9.12 9.41
N LEU A 159 7.43 -8.65 8.17
CA LEU A 159 7.36 -9.54 7.01
C LEU A 159 8.54 -10.52 6.99
N GLU A 160 9.74 -10.02 7.24
CA GLU A 160 10.96 -10.85 7.24
C GLU A 160 11.00 -11.78 8.46
N ALA A 161 10.49 -11.37 9.59
CA ALA A 161 10.39 -12.21 10.80
C ALA A 161 9.46 -13.41 10.60
N SER A 162 8.54 -13.36 9.63
CA SER A 162 7.63 -14.47 9.31
C SER A 162 8.36 -15.72 8.87
N HIS A 163 9.63 -15.61 8.50
CA HIS A 163 10.47 -16.73 8.05
C HIS A 163 11.43 -17.25 9.13
N ALA A 164 11.41 -16.62 10.27
CA ALA A 164 12.30 -17.01 11.37
C ALA A 164 11.85 -18.30 12.03
#